data_2e3f8e909611bfa76b85fdab1f650870
#
_entry.id   2e3f8e909611bfa76b85fdab1f650870
#
_cell.length_a   1.000
_cell.length_b   1.000
_cell.length_c   1.000
_cell.angle_alpha   90.00
_cell.angle_beta   90.00
_cell.angle_gamma   90.00
#
_symmetry.space_group_name_H-M   'P 1'
#
loop_
_entity.id
_entity.type
_entity.pdbx_description
1 polymer ?
#
loop_
_entity_poly.entity_id
_entity_poly.type
_entity_poly.pdbx_seq_one_letter_code
_entity_poly.pdbx_strand_id
1 'polypeptide(L)'
;MAKGYYRFHNGIYPRRLYVAVGVGADFVNEWFFSERGRLAIDWEGSDALTFDEIKERSSGVYGSLVVFRSKGEMAPGTMAHEAVHVMESYMDVLGIERAERGTNEHLSYLLGWIVKCMDEVKKGRVKPVNPVVKNKKNINDKRKDKK
;
A
#
# COMPACT_ATOMS: atom_id res chain seq x y z
N MET A 1 15.63 -6.63 7.87
CA MET A 1 14.84 -5.57 7.19
C MET A 1 13.72 -5.11 8.10
N ALA A 2 13.60 -3.82 8.31
CA ALA A 2 12.45 -3.27 9.00
C ALA A 2 11.19 -3.55 8.16
N LYS A 3 10.20 -4.21 8.77
CA LYS A 3 8.89 -4.39 8.13
C LYS A 3 8.20 -3.05 8.08
N GLY A 4 7.82 -2.63 6.89
CA GLY A 4 7.15 -1.38 6.65
C GLY A 4 6.26 -1.45 5.42
N TYR A 5 5.59 -0.38 5.14
CA TYR A 5 4.87 -0.20 3.91
C TYR A 5 5.31 1.09 3.23
N TYR A 6 4.98 1.24 1.97
CA TYR A 6 5.37 2.38 1.15
C TYR A 6 4.14 3.19 0.79
N ARG A 7 4.25 4.50 0.83
CA ARG A 7 3.17 5.44 0.56
C ARG A 7 3.52 6.30 -0.64
N PHE A 8 2.58 6.40 -1.58
CA PHE A 8 2.73 7.23 -2.77
C PHE A 8 1.52 8.13 -2.96
N HIS A 9 1.77 9.37 -3.33
CA HIS A 9 0.75 10.34 -3.66
C HIS A 9 0.98 10.88 -5.07
N ASN A 10 -0.04 10.80 -5.91
CA ASN A 10 0.04 11.21 -7.31
C ASN A 10 0.14 12.73 -7.48
N GLY A 11 -0.42 13.51 -6.56
CA GLY A 11 -0.49 14.96 -6.64
C GLY A 11 -1.71 15.48 -7.43
N ILE A 12 -2.40 14.62 -8.15
CA ILE A 12 -3.58 14.96 -8.95
C ILE A 12 -4.86 14.47 -8.28
N TYR A 13 -4.86 13.22 -7.84
CA TYR A 13 -6.02 12.57 -7.24
C TYR A 13 -5.94 12.56 -5.71
N PRO A 14 -7.07 12.77 -4.99
CA PRO A 14 -7.11 12.79 -3.52
C PRO A 14 -7.12 11.37 -2.93
N ARG A 15 -6.26 10.52 -3.41
CA ARG A 15 -6.08 9.14 -2.98
C ARG A 15 -4.59 8.81 -2.94
N ARG A 16 -4.24 7.83 -2.13
CA ARG A 16 -2.87 7.31 -2.07
C ARG A 16 -2.80 5.88 -2.58
N LEU A 17 -1.62 5.53 -3.05
CA LEU A 17 -1.23 4.15 -3.29
C LEU A 17 -0.33 3.71 -2.13
N TYR A 18 -0.68 2.58 -1.55
CA TYR A 18 0.12 1.93 -0.53
C TYR A 18 0.61 0.59 -1.06
N VAL A 19 1.86 0.29 -0.78
CA VAL A 19 2.49 -0.98 -1.18
C VAL A 19 3.16 -1.61 0.03
N ALA A 20 2.94 -2.89 0.26
CA ALA A 20 3.60 -3.67 1.30
C ALA A 20 4.16 -4.96 0.70
N VAL A 21 5.26 -5.44 1.25
CA VAL A 21 5.96 -6.64 0.76
C VAL A 21 6.31 -7.54 1.95
N GLY A 22 5.94 -8.80 1.86
CA GLY A 22 6.29 -9.82 2.84
C GLY A 22 5.67 -9.63 4.22
N VAL A 23 4.46 -9.04 4.27
CA VAL A 23 3.73 -8.80 5.51
C VAL A 23 2.50 -9.70 5.61
N GLY A 24 2.05 -9.95 6.82
CA GLY A 24 0.86 -10.74 7.09
C GLY A 24 -0.36 -9.88 7.45
N ALA A 25 -1.48 -10.55 7.71
CA ALA A 25 -2.75 -9.90 8.04
C ALA A 25 -2.67 -9.03 9.30
N ASP A 26 -1.93 -9.46 10.33
CA ASP A 26 -1.79 -8.68 11.56
C ASP A 26 -1.12 -7.34 11.32
N PHE A 27 -0.04 -7.31 10.51
CA PHE A 27 0.63 -6.09 10.12
C PHE A 27 -0.32 -5.17 9.34
N VAL A 28 -1.00 -5.70 8.33
CA VAL A 28 -1.90 -4.91 7.48
C VAL A 28 -3.03 -4.29 8.30
N ASN A 29 -3.63 -5.05 9.21
CA ASN A 29 -4.72 -4.55 10.05
C ASN A 29 -4.25 -3.60 11.17
N GLU A 30 -2.98 -3.65 11.54
CA GLU A 30 -2.39 -2.68 12.46
C GLU A 30 -2.28 -1.28 11.84
N TRP A 31 -1.92 -1.21 10.56
CA TRP A 31 -1.64 0.06 9.86
C TRP A 31 -2.76 0.58 8.99
N PHE A 32 -3.67 -0.30 8.59
CA PHE A 32 -4.77 0.03 7.70
C PHE A 32 -6.11 -0.40 8.28
N PHE A 33 -7.13 0.31 7.86
CA PHE A 33 -8.51 0.06 8.22
C PHE A 33 -9.37 -0.10 6.97
N SER A 34 -10.30 -1.06 7.00
CA SER A 34 -11.33 -1.24 5.98
C SER A 34 -12.71 -1.22 6.63
N GLU A 35 -13.64 -0.50 6.04
CA GLU A 35 -15.04 -0.48 6.47
C GLU A 35 -15.74 -1.84 6.28
N ARG A 36 -15.19 -2.68 5.42
CA ARG A 36 -15.67 -4.05 5.19
C ARG A 36 -15.25 -5.06 6.25
N GLY A 37 -14.48 -4.62 7.23
CA GLY A 37 -13.98 -5.45 8.32
C GLY A 37 -12.48 -5.74 8.23
N ARG A 38 -12.06 -6.77 8.97
CA ARG A 38 -10.65 -7.18 9.02
C ARG A 38 -10.16 -7.62 7.64
N LEU A 39 -9.01 -7.11 7.23
CA LEU A 39 -8.36 -7.51 5.99
C LEU A 39 -7.75 -8.92 6.17
N ALA A 40 -8.09 -9.82 5.27
CA ALA A 40 -7.55 -11.16 5.23
C ALA A 40 -6.48 -11.26 4.15
N ILE A 41 -5.39 -11.95 4.46
CA ILE A 41 -4.34 -12.28 3.50
C ILE A 41 -4.32 -13.78 3.30
N ASP A 42 -4.75 -14.19 2.12
CA ASP A 42 -4.72 -15.57 1.66
C ASP A 42 -3.85 -15.65 0.41
N TRP A 43 -2.73 -16.34 0.54
CA TRP A 43 -1.77 -16.51 -0.56
C TRP A 43 -2.07 -17.72 -1.44
N GLU A 44 -3.12 -18.48 -1.17
CA GLU A 44 -3.47 -19.63 -1.98
C GLU A 44 -3.75 -19.22 -3.43
N GLY A 45 -2.84 -19.62 -4.32
CA GLY A 45 -2.92 -19.29 -5.74
C GLY A 45 -2.65 -17.83 -6.11
N SER A 46 -2.13 -17.01 -5.17
CA SER A 46 -1.86 -15.59 -5.40
C SER A 46 -0.47 -15.18 -4.93
N ASP A 47 0.20 -14.36 -5.72
CA ASP A 47 1.51 -13.76 -5.40
C ASP A 47 1.38 -12.33 -4.88
N ALA A 48 0.24 -11.70 -5.13
CA ALA A 48 -0.11 -10.37 -4.67
C ALA A 48 -1.61 -10.23 -4.48
N LEU A 49 -2.00 -9.29 -3.64
CA LEU A 49 -3.39 -8.95 -3.36
C LEU A 49 -3.57 -7.44 -3.41
N THR A 50 -4.65 -6.98 -4.03
CA THR A 50 -5.06 -5.57 -4.03
C THR A 50 -6.31 -5.39 -3.18
N PHE A 51 -6.22 -4.47 -2.22
CA PHE A 51 -7.37 -4.00 -1.45
C PHE A 51 -7.78 -2.63 -1.99
N ASP A 52 -8.97 -2.55 -2.54
CA ASP A 52 -9.44 -1.40 -3.32
C ASP A 52 -9.64 -0.14 -2.49
N GLU A 53 -10.21 -0.30 -1.31
CA GLU A 53 -10.60 0.84 -0.48
C GLU A 53 -10.19 0.59 0.97
N ILE A 54 -9.07 1.17 1.34
CA ILE A 54 -8.55 1.13 2.71
C ILE A 54 -8.15 2.53 3.17
N LYS A 55 -8.10 2.70 4.46
CA LYS A 55 -7.64 3.94 5.11
C LYS A 55 -6.36 3.68 5.88
N GLU A 56 -5.34 4.49 5.64
CA GLU A 56 -4.16 4.51 6.49
C GLU A 56 -4.53 5.07 7.87
N ARG A 57 -4.30 4.31 8.93
CA ARG A 57 -4.72 4.71 10.28
C ARG A 57 -4.00 5.97 10.78
N SER A 58 -2.72 6.13 10.42
CA SER A 58 -1.91 7.26 10.89
C SER A 58 -2.30 8.60 10.29
N SER A 59 -2.77 8.62 9.04
CA SER A 59 -3.14 9.84 8.32
C SER A 59 -4.64 10.02 8.11
N GLY A 60 -5.41 8.93 8.16
CA GLY A 60 -6.82 8.92 7.79
C GLY A 60 -7.08 9.03 6.29
N VAL A 61 -6.04 8.91 5.45
CA VAL A 61 -6.18 9.05 4.00
C VAL A 61 -6.52 7.70 3.36
N TYR A 62 -7.59 7.70 2.59
CA TYR A 62 -8.03 6.53 1.82
C TYR A 62 -7.16 6.31 0.59
N GLY A 63 -7.12 5.06 0.17
CA GLY A 63 -6.44 4.65 -1.05
C GLY A 63 -6.54 3.16 -1.28
N SER A 64 -5.72 2.68 -2.20
CA SER A 64 -5.59 1.27 -2.51
C SER A 64 -4.29 0.73 -1.90
N LEU A 65 -4.35 -0.48 -1.37
CA LEU A 65 -3.18 -1.20 -0.85
C LEU A 65 -2.90 -2.42 -1.70
N VAL A 66 -1.68 -2.55 -2.17
CA VAL A 66 -1.17 -3.76 -2.82
C VAL A 66 -0.19 -4.44 -1.89
N VAL A 67 -0.42 -5.70 -1.60
CA VAL A 67 0.49 -6.52 -0.80
C VAL A 67 1.09 -7.58 -1.69
N PHE A 68 2.41 -7.60 -1.81
CA PHE A 68 3.15 -8.65 -2.48
C PHE A 68 3.61 -9.69 -1.45
N ARG A 69 3.48 -10.95 -1.79
CA ARG A 69 3.89 -12.07 -0.92
C ARG A 69 5.36 -11.99 -0.54
N SER A 70 6.21 -11.68 -1.49
CA SER A 70 7.64 -11.42 -1.30
C SER A 70 8.17 -10.52 -2.41
N LYS A 71 9.39 -10.03 -2.24
CA LYS A 71 10.07 -9.26 -3.28
C LYS A 71 10.31 -10.07 -4.56
N GLY A 72 10.55 -11.37 -4.41
CA GLY A 72 10.70 -12.30 -5.54
C GLY A 72 9.45 -12.44 -6.41
N GLU A 73 8.26 -12.17 -5.84
CA GLU A 73 6.98 -12.23 -6.55
C GLU A 73 6.64 -10.92 -7.29
N MET A 74 7.47 -9.90 -7.18
CA MET A 74 7.28 -8.62 -7.87
C MET A 74 7.79 -8.68 -9.31
N ALA A 75 7.26 -9.64 -10.08
CA ALA A 75 7.53 -9.75 -11.50
C ALA A 75 6.75 -8.69 -12.31
N PRO A 76 7.23 -8.29 -13.49
CA PRO A 76 6.54 -7.29 -14.31
C PRO A 76 5.07 -7.61 -14.57
N GLY A 77 4.75 -8.86 -14.87
CA GLY A 77 3.36 -9.29 -15.12
C GLY A 77 2.48 -9.19 -13.88
N THR A 78 2.99 -9.57 -12.71
CA THR A 78 2.28 -9.47 -11.44
C THR A 78 2.04 -8.00 -11.07
N MET A 79 3.06 -7.16 -11.20
CA MET A 79 2.91 -5.72 -10.94
C MET A 79 1.89 -5.06 -11.88
N ALA A 80 1.90 -5.41 -13.16
CA ALA A 80 0.94 -4.90 -14.13
C ALA A 80 -0.49 -5.37 -13.82
N HIS A 81 -0.67 -6.62 -13.44
CA HIS A 81 -1.97 -7.18 -13.04
C HIS A 81 -2.57 -6.40 -11.86
N GLU A 82 -1.79 -6.24 -10.80
CA GLU A 82 -2.26 -5.50 -9.62
C GLU A 82 -2.45 -4.00 -9.90
N ALA A 83 -1.64 -3.43 -10.79
CA ALA A 83 -1.78 -2.04 -11.18
C ALA A 83 -3.11 -1.75 -11.90
N VAL A 84 -3.64 -2.69 -12.66
CA VAL A 84 -4.96 -2.56 -13.28
C VAL A 84 -6.06 -2.52 -12.22
N HIS A 85 -6.00 -3.37 -11.19
CA HIS A 85 -6.94 -3.33 -10.07
C HIS A 85 -6.90 -1.98 -9.33
N VAL A 86 -5.71 -1.44 -9.09
CA VAL A 86 -5.55 -0.11 -8.47
C VAL A 86 -6.15 0.98 -9.36
N MET A 87 -5.87 0.95 -10.66
CA MET A 87 -6.42 1.91 -11.62
C MET A 87 -7.95 1.87 -11.62
N GLU A 88 -8.53 0.69 -11.65
CA GLU A 88 -9.99 0.51 -11.58
C GLU A 88 -10.58 1.06 -10.29
N SER A 89 -9.90 0.90 -9.16
CA SER A 89 -10.30 1.50 -7.88
C SER A 89 -10.32 3.02 -7.96
N TYR A 90 -9.32 3.65 -8.56
CA TYR A 90 -9.29 5.10 -8.79
C TYR A 90 -10.45 5.54 -9.68
N MET A 91 -10.73 4.79 -10.73
CA MET A 91 -11.85 5.08 -11.63
C MET A 91 -13.18 5.02 -10.89
N ASP A 92 -13.43 3.96 -10.15
CA ASP A 92 -14.70 3.77 -9.43
C ASP A 92 -14.92 4.82 -8.34
N VAL A 93 -13.92 5.07 -7.51
CA VAL A 93 -14.05 5.98 -6.37
C VAL A 93 -14.12 7.45 -6.80
N LEU A 94 -13.35 7.82 -7.81
CA LEU A 94 -13.24 9.21 -8.27
C LEU A 94 -14.15 9.54 -9.46
N GLY A 95 -14.89 8.58 -9.97
CA GLY A 95 -15.76 8.78 -11.13
C GLY A 95 -14.99 9.06 -12.42
N ILE A 96 -13.78 8.48 -12.55
CA ILE A 96 -12.99 8.61 -13.77
C ILE A 96 -13.52 7.64 -14.80
N GLU A 97 -13.91 8.16 -15.95
CA GLU A 97 -14.46 7.36 -17.05
C GLU A 97 -13.44 7.13 -18.16
N ARG A 98 -13.61 5.99 -18.82
CA ARG A 98 -12.93 5.71 -20.06
C ARG A 98 -13.59 6.49 -21.18
N ALA A 99 -12.82 7.17 -22.03
CA ALA A 99 -13.33 7.82 -23.21
C ALA A 99 -13.84 6.79 -24.22
N GLU A 100 -15.03 7.00 -24.78
CA GLU A 100 -15.58 6.14 -25.84
C GLU A 100 -14.81 6.31 -27.15
N ARG A 101 -14.32 7.51 -27.42
CA ARG A 101 -13.55 7.87 -28.60
C ARG A 101 -12.30 8.64 -28.22
N GLY A 102 -11.23 8.46 -28.98
CA GLY A 102 -9.95 9.10 -28.77
C GLY A 102 -9.05 8.31 -27.85
N THR A 103 -8.04 8.97 -27.28
CA THR A 103 -7.04 8.33 -26.44
C THR A 103 -7.47 8.39 -24.97
N ASN A 104 -7.18 7.32 -24.24
CA ASN A 104 -7.34 7.27 -22.79
C ASN A 104 -6.01 7.59 -22.07
N GLU A 105 -5.35 8.66 -22.48
CA GLU A 105 -4.03 9.03 -21.99
C GLU A 105 -4.02 9.21 -20.46
N HIS A 106 -5.07 9.79 -19.89
CA HIS A 106 -5.21 9.94 -18.44
C HIS A 106 -5.15 8.60 -17.69
N LEU A 107 -5.74 7.54 -18.23
CA LEU A 107 -5.68 6.19 -17.65
C LEU A 107 -4.30 5.54 -17.89
N SER A 108 -3.72 5.75 -19.07
CA SER A 108 -2.38 5.26 -19.41
C SER A 108 -1.32 5.88 -18.50
N TYR A 109 -1.38 7.18 -18.24
CA TYR A 109 -0.49 7.85 -17.30
C TYR A 109 -0.70 7.37 -15.87
N LEU A 110 -1.94 7.19 -15.44
CA LEU A 110 -2.25 6.67 -14.10
C LEU A 110 -1.68 5.25 -13.94
N LEU A 111 -1.93 4.36 -14.90
CA LEU A 111 -1.42 3.00 -14.86
C LEU A 111 0.11 2.97 -14.82
N GLY A 112 0.76 3.75 -15.67
CA GLY A 112 2.22 3.88 -15.72
C GLY A 112 2.80 4.37 -14.40
N TRP A 113 2.17 5.35 -13.76
CA TRP A 113 2.58 5.84 -12.44
C TRP A 113 2.47 4.75 -11.37
N ILE A 114 1.38 3.98 -11.37
CA ILE A 114 1.17 2.89 -10.40
C ILE A 114 2.28 1.83 -10.54
N VAL A 115 2.55 1.39 -11.76
CA VAL A 115 3.62 0.42 -12.04
C VAL A 115 4.98 0.96 -11.62
N LYS A 116 5.26 2.23 -11.93
CA LYS A 116 6.51 2.89 -11.51
C LYS A 116 6.67 2.89 -10.00
N CYS A 117 5.62 3.19 -9.24
CA CYS A 117 5.66 3.16 -7.79
C CYS A 117 6.04 1.76 -7.27
N MET A 118 5.43 0.71 -7.81
CA MET A 118 5.76 -0.66 -7.44
C MET A 118 7.20 -1.02 -7.81
N ASP A 119 7.66 -0.61 -8.98
CA ASP A 119 9.04 -0.85 -9.42
C ASP A 119 10.08 -0.14 -8.55
N GLU A 120 9.78 1.08 -8.09
CA GLU A 120 10.63 1.80 -7.12
C GLU A 120 10.75 1.05 -5.79
N VAL A 121 9.67 0.42 -5.31
CA VAL A 121 9.70 -0.46 -4.13
C VAL A 121 10.58 -1.67 -4.39
N LYS A 122 10.37 -2.35 -5.52
CA LYS A 122 11.15 -3.53 -5.91
C LYS A 122 12.65 -3.23 -5.96
N LYS A 123 13.03 -2.08 -6.50
CA LYS A 123 14.43 -1.66 -6.66
C LYS A 123 15.02 -1.07 -5.39
N GLY A 124 14.24 -0.94 -4.32
CA GLY A 124 14.70 -0.36 -3.05
C GLY A 124 15.05 1.13 -3.13
N ARG A 125 14.43 1.88 -4.04
CA ARG A 125 14.69 3.31 -4.26
C ARG A 125 13.85 4.23 -3.37
N VAL A 126 12.90 3.69 -2.65
CA VAL A 126 12.04 4.41 -1.71
C VAL A 126 12.20 3.84 -0.31
N LYS A 127 12.04 4.70 0.68
CA LYS A 127 12.07 4.29 2.08
C LYS A 127 10.68 3.90 2.55
N PRO A 128 10.56 2.83 3.35
CA PRO A 128 9.27 2.46 3.94
C PRO A 128 8.83 3.53 4.95
N VAL A 129 7.52 3.63 5.09
CA VAL A 129 6.94 4.30 6.26
C VAL A 129 7.20 3.38 7.45
N ASN A 130 8.14 3.76 8.30
CA ASN A 130 8.39 3.04 9.53
C ASN A 130 7.39 3.54 10.58
N PRO A 131 6.61 2.64 11.16
CA PRO A 131 5.90 2.97 12.37
C PRO A 131 6.93 3.44 13.39
N VAL A 132 6.68 4.59 13.99
CA VAL A 132 7.47 5.03 15.13
C VAL A 132 7.48 3.89 16.14
N VAL A 133 8.61 3.24 16.28
CA VAL A 133 8.82 2.28 17.37
C VAL A 133 8.64 3.14 18.64
N LYS A 134 7.49 3.04 19.28
CA LYS A 134 7.30 3.62 20.61
C LYS A 134 8.41 3.02 21.44
N ASN A 135 9.42 3.84 21.75
CA ASN A 135 10.54 3.42 22.59
C ASN A 135 9.96 2.85 23.89
N LYS A 136 10.01 1.52 24.03
CA LYS A 136 9.78 0.86 25.33
C LYS A 136 10.91 1.14 26.32
N LYS A 137 11.68 2.20 26.11
CA LYS A 137 12.85 2.54 26.91
C LYS A 137 12.58 3.44 28.12
N ASN A 138 11.33 3.67 28.54
CA ASN A 138 11.09 4.53 29.70
C ASN A 138 10.24 3.91 30.83
N ILE A 139 10.25 2.58 30.99
CA ILE A 139 9.55 1.97 32.14
C ILE A 139 10.50 1.44 33.22
N ASN A 140 11.80 1.32 32.94
CA ASN A 140 12.73 0.72 33.90
C ASN A 140 13.65 1.71 34.67
N ASP A 141 13.49 3.01 34.51
CA ASP A 141 14.39 3.98 35.17
C ASP A 141 13.81 4.67 36.42
N LYS A 142 12.63 4.24 36.88
CA LYS A 142 12.01 4.78 38.10
C LYS A 142 12.03 3.81 39.28
N ARG A 143 12.85 2.78 39.28
CA ARG A 143 12.94 1.83 40.42
C ARG A 143 14.30 1.80 41.12
N LYS A 144 15.18 2.78 40.93
CA LYS A 144 16.47 2.81 41.63
C LYS A 144 16.68 3.94 42.61
N ASP A 145 15.70 4.76 42.88
CA ASP A 145 15.85 5.79 43.91
C ASP A 145 14.80 5.63 45.02
N LYS A 146 14.87 4.52 45.74
CA LYS A 146 14.33 4.40 47.10
C LYS A 146 15.22 3.43 47.88
N LYS A 147 16.30 3.98 48.38
CA LYS A 147 16.92 3.53 49.62
C LYS A 147 17.22 4.75 50.50
#